data_736177c8f1d594c5d276f0513abca52a
#
_entry.id   736177c8f1d594c5d276f0513abca52a
#
_cell.length_a   1.000
_cell.length_b   1.000
_cell.length_c   1.000
_cell.angle_alpha   90.00
_cell.angle_beta   90.00
_cell.angle_gamma   90.00
#
_symmetry.space_group_name_H-M   'P 1'
#
loop_
_entity.id
_entity.type
_entity.pdbx_description
1 polymer ?
#
loop_
_entity_poly.entity_id
_entity_poly.type
_entity_poly.pdbx_seq_one_letter_code
_entity_poly.pdbx_strand_id
1 'polypeptide(L)'
;DVAGASTTVAELAGEKVADLLLINDRDLSYAKVRLDERSIATLKSHLGDISDGLTRAMCWAISWDMLRDAEISATDFIEIALAGLPGETDITVVTVIGNQLTTAVELYAHPANRDALRIKVADGIANLLASAKAESDHQLQYARIFSGLAVTEGHGKQLRALLDGKLAGLKVGQGLGSGRLAFIAMDGHASNAIFF
;
A
#
# COMPACT_ATOMS: atom_id res chain seq x y z
N ASP A 1 -21.88 -18.75 16.77
CA ASP A 1 -22.01 -18.94 15.32
C ASP A 1 -22.78 -17.79 14.71
N VAL A 2 -22.35 -17.32 13.55
CA VAL A 2 -23.07 -16.34 12.75
C VAL A 2 -24.01 -17.07 11.79
N ALA A 3 -25.30 -16.77 11.85
CA ALA A 3 -26.30 -17.42 11.02
C ALA A 3 -27.36 -16.43 10.49
N GLY A 4 -27.77 -16.62 9.22
CA GLY A 4 -28.76 -15.78 8.58
C GLY A 4 -28.26 -14.36 8.22
N ALA A 5 -29.20 -13.47 7.93
CA ALA A 5 -28.90 -12.11 7.52
C ALA A 5 -28.45 -11.20 8.68
N SER A 6 -28.74 -11.57 9.90
CA SER A 6 -28.35 -10.83 11.12
C SER A 6 -28.21 -11.79 12.30
N THR A 7 -27.19 -11.59 13.10
CA THR A 7 -26.95 -12.36 14.34
C THR A 7 -26.68 -11.39 15.47
N THR A 8 -27.50 -11.46 16.52
CA THR A 8 -27.27 -10.68 17.74
C THR A 8 -26.23 -11.38 18.60
N VAL A 9 -25.19 -10.65 19.03
CA VAL A 9 -24.15 -11.12 19.94
C VAL A 9 -24.43 -10.53 21.32
N ALA A 10 -25.26 -11.25 22.11
CA ALA A 10 -25.73 -10.76 23.41
C ALA A 10 -24.59 -10.50 24.41
N GLU A 11 -23.50 -11.22 24.30
CA GLU A 11 -22.30 -11.12 25.15
C GLU A 11 -21.59 -9.74 25.00
N LEU A 12 -21.81 -9.06 23.88
CA LEU A 12 -21.24 -7.72 23.63
C LEU A 12 -22.21 -6.59 23.98
N ALA A 13 -23.41 -6.90 24.46
CA ALA A 13 -24.39 -5.88 24.80
C ALA A 13 -23.91 -5.05 26.00
N GLY A 14 -23.79 -3.73 25.80
CA GLY A 14 -23.30 -2.79 26.80
C GLY A 14 -21.78 -2.60 26.83
N GLU A 15 -21.03 -3.37 26.05
CA GLU A 15 -19.58 -3.18 25.91
C GLU A 15 -19.26 -1.91 25.10
N LYS A 16 -18.12 -1.29 25.39
CA LYS A 16 -17.66 -0.13 24.63
C LYS A 16 -17.27 -0.58 23.21
N VAL A 17 -17.82 0.09 22.21
CA VAL A 17 -17.46 -0.19 20.81
C VAL A 17 -15.98 0.03 20.60
N ALA A 18 -15.30 -1.00 20.08
CA ALA A 18 -13.88 -0.94 19.75
C ALA A 18 -13.61 0.01 18.57
N ASP A 19 -12.40 0.53 18.47
CA ASP A 19 -12.00 1.37 17.34
C ASP A 19 -11.75 0.52 16.08
N LEU A 20 -11.35 -0.73 16.23
CA LEU A 20 -11.27 -1.74 15.18
C LEU A 20 -12.04 -2.99 15.61
N LEU A 21 -13.04 -3.38 14.81
CA LEU A 21 -13.78 -4.63 14.98
C LEU A 21 -13.44 -5.59 13.84
N LEU A 22 -12.62 -6.59 14.13
CA LEU A 22 -12.23 -7.63 13.19
C LEU A 22 -12.94 -8.95 13.55
N ILE A 23 -14.00 -9.29 12.80
CA ILE A 23 -14.91 -10.39 13.15
C ILE A 23 -14.38 -11.80 12.80
N ASN A 24 -13.34 -11.93 12.02
CA ASN A 24 -12.72 -13.23 11.66
C ASN A 24 -11.28 -13.30 12.18
N ASP A 25 -11.07 -12.89 13.43
CA ASP A 25 -9.74 -12.93 14.05
C ASP A 25 -9.08 -14.31 13.86
N ARG A 26 -7.78 -14.31 13.54
CA ARG A 26 -6.97 -15.51 13.22
C ARG A 26 -7.41 -16.29 11.97
N ASP A 27 -8.27 -15.72 11.14
CA ASP A 27 -8.71 -16.33 9.88
C ASP A 27 -9.27 -17.77 10.02
N LEU A 28 -10.02 -18.01 11.10
CA LEU A 28 -10.53 -19.35 11.43
C LEU A 28 -11.74 -19.77 10.59
N SER A 29 -12.36 -18.85 9.86
CA SER A 29 -13.55 -19.11 9.04
C SER A 29 -13.32 -18.66 7.61
N TYR A 30 -13.75 -19.46 6.65
CA TYR A 30 -13.80 -19.03 5.25
C TYR A 30 -14.96 -18.05 5.06
N ALA A 31 -14.69 -16.79 5.23
CA ALA A 31 -15.68 -15.72 5.18
C ALA A 31 -15.12 -14.47 4.51
N LYS A 32 -15.95 -13.79 3.75
CA LYS A 32 -15.63 -12.47 3.20
C LYS A 32 -16.03 -11.41 4.23
N VAL A 33 -15.05 -10.83 4.91
CA VAL A 33 -15.26 -9.84 5.97
C VAL A 33 -15.48 -8.45 5.36
N ARG A 34 -16.32 -7.66 6.04
CA ARG A 34 -16.51 -6.23 5.79
C ARG A 34 -16.27 -5.46 7.08
N LEU A 35 -15.50 -4.42 7.00
CA LEU A 35 -15.26 -3.51 8.11
C LEU A 35 -16.33 -2.41 8.13
N ASP A 36 -16.71 -2.00 9.32
CA ASP A 36 -17.54 -0.81 9.50
C ASP A 36 -16.75 0.48 9.25
N GLU A 37 -17.44 1.60 9.13
CA GLU A 37 -16.82 2.92 8.86
C GLU A 37 -15.80 3.33 9.93
N ARG A 38 -16.03 2.99 11.20
CA ARG A 38 -15.13 3.29 12.31
C ARG A 38 -13.84 2.48 12.19
N SER A 39 -13.95 1.20 11.89
CA SER A 39 -12.81 0.31 11.66
C SER A 39 -11.97 0.78 10.47
N ILE A 40 -12.62 1.18 9.36
CA ILE A 40 -11.93 1.75 8.19
C ILE A 40 -11.18 3.05 8.58
N ALA A 41 -11.83 3.95 9.32
CA ALA A 41 -11.19 5.17 9.79
C ALA A 41 -9.97 4.89 10.68
N THR A 42 -10.06 3.86 11.53
CA THR A 42 -8.94 3.41 12.36
C THR A 42 -7.78 2.88 11.52
N LEU A 43 -8.05 2.07 10.49
CA LEU A 43 -7.00 1.55 9.61
C LEU A 43 -6.26 2.65 8.84
N LYS A 44 -6.92 3.75 8.48
CA LYS A 44 -6.29 4.89 7.79
C LYS A 44 -5.21 5.59 8.61
N SER A 45 -5.13 5.35 9.91
CA SER A 45 -4.15 6.01 10.79
C SER A 45 -3.36 5.05 11.68
N HIS A 46 -3.87 3.85 11.93
CA HIS A 46 -3.33 2.95 12.95
C HIS A 46 -3.05 1.53 12.47
N LEU A 47 -3.19 1.23 11.18
CA LEU A 47 -2.90 -0.13 10.67
C LEU A 47 -1.45 -0.56 10.98
N GLY A 48 -0.50 0.35 10.84
CA GLY A 48 0.91 0.10 11.15
C GLY A 48 1.20 -0.15 12.65
N ASP A 49 0.30 0.25 13.55
CA ASP A 49 0.46 0.08 15.00
C ASP A 49 0.03 -1.31 15.48
N ILE A 50 -0.66 -2.09 14.64
CA ILE A 50 -1.09 -3.45 14.98
C ILE A 50 0.15 -4.36 15.05
N SER A 51 0.47 -4.86 16.22
CA SER A 51 1.68 -5.66 16.46
C SER A 51 1.60 -7.07 15.86
N ASP A 52 0.41 -7.68 15.85
CA ASP A 52 0.21 -9.04 15.30
C ASP A 52 0.22 -9.03 13.77
N GLY A 53 1.17 -9.77 13.17
CA GLY A 53 1.35 -9.83 11.72
C GLY A 53 0.18 -10.47 10.97
N LEU A 54 -0.49 -11.48 11.58
CA LEU A 54 -1.66 -12.10 10.96
C LEU A 54 -2.85 -11.14 10.95
N THR A 55 -3.09 -10.45 12.03
CA THR A 55 -4.15 -9.42 12.12
C THR A 55 -3.91 -8.31 11.10
N ARG A 56 -2.66 -7.82 10.92
CA ARG A 56 -2.33 -6.86 9.86
C ARG A 56 -2.60 -7.43 8.47
N ALA A 57 -2.16 -8.67 8.21
CA ALA A 57 -2.38 -9.32 6.91
C ALA A 57 -3.87 -9.47 6.58
N MET A 58 -4.70 -9.78 7.56
CA MET A 58 -6.15 -9.82 7.41
C MET A 58 -6.73 -8.43 7.09
N CYS A 59 -6.30 -7.39 7.79
CA CYS A 59 -6.72 -6.02 7.51
C CYS A 59 -6.34 -5.59 6.09
N TRP A 60 -5.15 -5.96 5.60
CA TRP A 60 -4.72 -5.76 4.22
C TRP A 60 -5.65 -6.46 3.22
N ALA A 61 -5.91 -7.75 3.43
CA ALA A 61 -6.75 -8.55 2.54
C ALA A 61 -8.19 -8.02 2.49
N ILE A 62 -8.75 -7.69 3.64
CA ILE A 62 -10.12 -7.16 3.75
C ILE A 62 -10.23 -5.81 3.05
N SER A 63 -9.28 -4.90 3.28
CA SER A 63 -9.28 -3.58 2.64
C SER A 63 -9.18 -3.69 1.11
N TRP A 64 -8.38 -4.63 0.61
CA TRP A 64 -8.26 -4.90 -0.82
C TRP A 64 -9.55 -5.48 -1.39
N ASP A 65 -10.18 -6.42 -0.71
CA ASP A 65 -11.46 -6.99 -1.13
C ASP A 65 -12.58 -5.93 -1.15
N MET A 66 -12.64 -5.06 -0.14
CA MET A 66 -13.61 -3.97 -0.09
C MET A 66 -13.41 -2.97 -1.24
N LEU A 67 -12.15 -2.67 -1.63
CA LEU A 67 -11.88 -1.86 -2.81
C LEU A 67 -12.39 -2.55 -4.09
N ARG A 68 -12.08 -3.83 -4.27
CA ARG A 68 -12.51 -4.60 -5.45
C ARG A 68 -14.02 -4.70 -5.59
N ASP A 69 -14.72 -4.72 -4.48
CA ASP A 69 -16.18 -4.77 -4.43
C ASP A 69 -16.83 -3.37 -4.47
N ALA A 70 -16.04 -2.31 -4.63
CA ALA A 70 -16.49 -0.92 -4.63
C ALA A 70 -17.18 -0.47 -3.32
N GLU A 71 -16.84 -1.07 -2.21
CA GLU A 71 -17.33 -0.72 -0.87
C GLU A 71 -16.50 0.35 -0.19
N ILE A 72 -15.21 0.49 -0.59
CA ILE A 72 -14.38 1.64 -0.28
C ILE A 72 -13.81 2.24 -1.56
N SER A 73 -13.44 3.52 -1.51
CA SER A 73 -12.83 4.19 -2.66
C SER A 73 -11.35 3.83 -2.81
N ALA A 74 -10.79 4.04 -4.02
CA ALA A 74 -9.35 3.95 -4.24
C ALA A 74 -8.58 4.92 -3.34
N THR A 75 -9.15 6.08 -3.02
CA THR A 75 -8.54 7.04 -2.09
C THR A 75 -8.44 6.44 -0.69
N ASP A 76 -9.50 5.81 -0.18
CA ASP A 76 -9.50 5.18 1.14
C ASP A 76 -8.46 4.06 1.23
N PHE A 77 -8.41 3.18 0.23
CA PHE A 77 -7.40 2.11 0.19
C PHE A 77 -5.98 2.66 0.16
N ILE A 78 -5.71 3.69 -0.64
CA ILE A 78 -4.39 4.33 -0.72
C ILE A 78 -4.00 4.95 0.62
N GLU A 79 -4.94 5.56 1.34
CA GLU A 79 -4.71 6.12 2.67
C GLU A 79 -4.36 5.03 3.68
N ILE A 80 -5.13 3.95 3.71
CA ILE A 80 -4.84 2.77 4.55
C ILE A 80 -3.45 2.21 4.23
N ALA A 81 -3.13 2.06 2.94
CA ALA A 81 -1.86 1.50 2.51
C ALA A 81 -0.66 2.37 2.92
N LEU A 82 -0.73 3.67 2.69
CA LEU A 82 0.36 4.60 3.05
C LEU A 82 0.52 4.74 4.58
N ALA A 83 -0.56 4.60 5.35
CA ALA A 83 -0.50 4.60 6.81
C ALA A 83 0.06 3.29 7.39
N GLY A 84 -0.23 2.17 6.77
CA GLY A 84 0.16 0.85 7.28
C GLY A 84 1.57 0.39 6.88
N LEU A 85 2.03 0.77 5.67
CA LEU A 85 3.33 0.34 5.15
C LEU A 85 4.53 0.65 6.07
N PRO A 86 4.60 1.79 6.80
CA PRO A 86 5.70 2.04 7.73
C PRO A 86 5.87 1.00 8.83
N GLY A 87 4.76 0.39 9.27
CA GLY A 87 4.74 -0.66 10.31
C GLY A 87 4.86 -2.08 9.75
N GLU A 88 4.89 -2.26 8.42
CA GLU A 88 4.94 -3.59 7.83
C GLU A 88 6.37 -4.15 7.82
N THR A 89 6.53 -5.33 8.38
CA THR A 89 7.83 -5.99 8.51
C THR A 89 8.04 -7.14 7.52
N ASP A 90 6.96 -7.66 6.94
CA ASP A 90 7.03 -8.74 5.95
C ASP A 90 7.21 -8.14 4.54
N ILE A 91 8.35 -8.43 3.93
CA ILE A 91 8.69 -7.95 2.59
C ILE A 91 7.76 -8.48 1.50
N THR A 92 7.18 -9.66 1.70
CA THR A 92 6.19 -10.23 0.77
C THR A 92 4.92 -9.40 0.78
N VAL A 93 4.46 -9.02 1.98
CA VAL A 93 3.30 -8.14 2.14
C VAL A 93 3.58 -6.77 1.51
N VAL A 94 4.75 -6.16 1.77
CA VAL A 94 5.16 -4.89 1.14
C VAL A 94 5.10 -4.99 -0.39
N THR A 95 5.57 -6.10 -0.96
CA THR A 95 5.54 -6.33 -2.41
C THR A 95 4.11 -6.41 -2.95
N VAL A 96 3.25 -7.15 -2.26
CA VAL A 96 1.83 -7.29 -2.63
C VAL A 96 1.12 -5.95 -2.57
N ILE A 97 1.29 -5.20 -1.48
CA ILE A 97 0.65 -3.88 -1.31
C ILE A 97 1.16 -2.88 -2.36
N GLY A 98 2.44 -2.91 -2.71
CA GLY A 98 2.99 -2.09 -3.80
C GLY A 98 2.31 -2.33 -5.15
N ASN A 99 2.07 -3.59 -5.50
CA ASN A 99 1.32 -3.97 -6.70
C ASN A 99 -0.16 -3.56 -6.61
N GLN A 100 -0.76 -3.71 -5.45
CA GLN A 100 -2.15 -3.30 -5.19
C GLN A 100 -2.31 -1.78 -5.27
N LEU A 101 -1.36 -0.99 -4.76
CA LEU A 101 -1.35 0.47 -4.90
C LEU A 101 -1.33 0.91 -6.36
N THR A 102 -0.46 0.30 -7.17
CA THR A 102 -0.42 0.55 -8.62
C THR A 102 -1.76 0.22 -9.27
N THR A 103 -2.32 -0.95 -8.96
CA THR A 103 -3.61 -1.39 -9.50
C THR A 103 -4.76 -0.48 -9.03
N ALA A 104 -4.76 -0.04 -7.76
CA ALA A 104 -5.76 0.87 -7.23
C ALA A 104 -5.79 2.20 -7.99
N VAL A 105 -4.61 2.76 -8.28
CA VAL A 105 -4.49 3.99 -9.07
C VAL A 105 -4.95 3.77 -10.51
N GLU A 106 -4.48 2.72 -11.18
CA GLU A 106 -4.70 2.54 -12.61
C GLU A 106 -6.12 2.08 -12.96
N LEU A 107 -6.70 1.19 -12.16
CA LEU A 107 -7.94 0.51 -12.49
C LEU A 107 -9.15 0.92 -11.65
N TYR A 108 -8.93 1.29 -10.38
CA TYR A 108 -10.04 1.57 -9.45
C TYR A 108 -10.24 3.07 -9.16
N ALA A 109 -9.21 3.91 -9.40
CA ALA A 109 -9.36 5.34 -9.22
C ALA A 109 -10.23 5.96 -10.32
N HIS A 110 -11.14 6.86 -9.92
CA HIS A 110 -11.88 7.66 -10.87
C HIS A 110 -10.91 8.44 -11.79
N PRO A 111 -11.13 8.47 -13.11
CA PRO A 111 -10.19 9.09 -14.05
C PRO A 111 -9.78 10.52 -13.69
N ALA A 112 -10.71 11.33 -13.17
CA ALA A 112 -10.43 12.72 -12.76
C ALA A 112 -9.45 12.83 -11.57
N ASN A 113 -9.31 11.78 -10.77
CA ASN A 113 -8.46 11.77 -9.56
C ASN A 113 -7.18 10.96 -9.76
N ARG A 114 -7.05 10.23 -10.86
CA ARG A 114 -5.99 9.24 -11.08
C ARG A 114 -4.59 9.86 -10.98
N ASP A 115 -4.37 10.98 -11.66
CA ASP A 115 -3.06 11.63 -11.69
C ASP A 115 -2.67 12.15 -10.30
N ALA A 116 -3.62 12.76 -9.58
CA ALA A 116 -3.37 13.23 -8.21
C ALA A 116 -3.08 12.07 -7.26
N LEU A 117 -3.80 10.96 -7.37
CA LEU A 117 -3.57 9.77 -6.55
C LEU A 117 -2.24 9.10 -6.90
N ARG A 118 -1.85 9.05 -8.18
CA ARG A 118 -0.55 8.55 -8.61
C ARG A 118 0.59 9.35 -7.98
N ILE A 119 0.50 10.68 -8.00
CA ILE A 119 1.48 11.56 -7.35
C ILE A 119 1.51 11.29 -5.84
N LYS A 120 0.33 11.25 -5.18
CA LYS A 120 0.23 10.96 -3.73
C LYS A 120 0.91 9.65 -3.36
N VAL A 121 0.69 8.58 -4.13
CA VAL A 121 1.32 7.28 -3.88
C VAL A 121 2.82 7.35 -4.11
N ALA A 122 3.26 7.95 -5.22
CA ALA A 122 4.69 8.08 -5.53
C ALA A 122 5.43 8.87 -4.45
N ASP A 123 4.88 10.00 -3.99
CA ASP A 123 5.45 10.80 -2.89
C ASP A 123 5.51 10.00 -1.58
N GLY A 124 4.43 9.27 -1.24
CA GLY A 124 4.40 8.43 -0.06
C GLY A 124 5.48 7.34 -0.08
N ILE A 125 5.61 6.64 -1.20
CA ILE A 125 6.66 5.60 -1.37
C ILE A 125 8.06 6.22 -1.40
N ALA A 126 8.25 7.42 -1.98
CA ALA A 126 9.54 8.12 -1.93
C ALA A 126 9.96 8.46 -0.50
N ASN A 127 9.01 8.86 0.37
CA ASN A 127 9.28 9.11 1.78
C ASN A 127 9.67 7.81 2.52
N LEU A 128 8.96 6.70 2.25
CA LEU A 128 9.32 5.38 2.80
C LEU A 128 10.71 4.94 2.35
N LEU A 129 11.04 5.13 1.08
CA LEU A 129 12.36 4.84 0.53
C LEU A 129 13.46 5.65 1.23
N ALA A 130 13.23 6.95 1.46
CA ALA A 130 14.19 7.83 2.10
C ALA A 130 14.44 7.47 3.58
N SER A 131 13.41 6.94 4.27
CA SER A 131 13.48 6.54 5.68
C SER A 131 13.89 5.08 5.90
N ALA A 132 13.89 4.26 4.86
CA ALA A 132 14.22 2.85 4.95
C ALA A 132 15.68 2.64 5.35
N LYS A 133 15.92 1.59 6.16
CA LYS A 133 17.28 1.20 6.54
C LYS A 133 18.10 0.89 5.28
N ALA A 134 19.29 1.47 5.21
CA ALA A 134 20.23 1.22 4.12
C ALA A 134 20.52 -0.28 3.95
N GLU A 135 20.60 -0.75 2.71
CA GLU A 135 20.84 -2.16 2.34
C GLU A 135 19.75 -3.14 2.78
N SER A 136 18.56 -2.66 3.17
CA SER A 136 17.43 -3.53 3.51
C SER A 136 16.63 -3.93 2.28
N ASP A 137 15.93 -5.07 2.37
CA ASP A 137 14.98 -5.51 1.35
C ASP A 137 13.83 -4.51 1.17
N HIS A 138 13.41 -3.85 2.25
CA HIS A 138 12.42 -2.77 2.21
C HIS A 138 12.89 -1.59 1.37
N GLN A 139 14.14 -1.14 1.55
CA GLN A 139 14.71 -0.06 0.74
C GLN A 139 14.68 -0.42 -0.76
N LEU A 140 15.11 -1.63 -1.10
CA LEU A 140 15.11 -2.11 -2.47
C LEU A 140 13.69 -2.18 -3.04
N GLN A 141 12.75 -2.69 -2.25
CA GLN A 141 11.37 -2.82 -2.70
C GLN A 141 10.68 -1.47 -2.88
N TYR A 142 10.87 -0.53 -1.95
CA TYR A 142 10.33 0.83 -2.12
C TYR A 142 10.94 1.54 -3.34
N ALA A 143 12.22 1.34 -3.63
CA ALA A 143 12.84 1.87 -4.84
C ALA A 143 12.19 1.30 -6.12
N ARG A 144 11.86 0.00 -6.14
CA ARG A 144 11.15 -0.63 -7.26
C ARG A 144 9.74 -0.08 -7.43
N ILE A 145 8.97 0.02 -6.34
CA ILE A 145 7.60 0.57 -6.38
C ILE A 145 7.64 2.02 -6.85
N PHE A 146 8.52 2.83 -6.27
CA PHE A 146 8.69 4.24 -6.65
C PHE A 146 9.02 4.40 -8.13
N SER A 147 9.92 3.58 -8.66
CA SER A 147 10.30 3.65 -10.09
C SER A 147 9.14 3.37 -11.04
N GLY A 148 8.16 2.57 -10.62
CA GLY A 148 6.96 2.27 -11.39
C GLY A 148 5.87 3.34 -11.33
N LEU A 149 5.89 4.19 -10.29
CA LEU A 149 4.86 5.19 -10.00
C LEU A 149 5.31 6.63 -10.30
N ALA A 150 6.59 6.85 -10.54
CA ALA A 150 7.17 8.17 -10.77
C ALA A 150 6.60 8.82 -12.04
N VAL A 151 6.04 10.03 -11.89
CA VAL A 151 5.34 10.73 -12.99
C VAL A 151 5.68 12.21 -13.08
N THR A 152 6.29 12.82 -12.05
CA THR A 152 6.65 14.24 -12.07
C THR A 152 8.12 14.45 -12.41
N GLU A 153 8.48 15.67 -12.83
CA GLU A 153 9.88 16.04 -13.02
C GLU A 153 10.70 15.89 -11.71
N GLY A 154 10.07 16.19 -10.57
CA GLY A 154 10.68 15.98 -9.24
C GLY A 154 11.02 14.52 -9.00
N HIS A 155 10.09 13.60 -9.30
CA HIS A 155 10.33 12.15 -9.22
C HIS A 155 11.46 11.72 -10.17
N GLY A 156 11.51 12.26 -11.38
CA GLY A 156 12.61 12.00 -12.32
C GLY A 156 13.98 12.40 -11.78
N LYS A 157 14.07 13.55 -11.09
CA LYS A 157 15.30 14.00 -10.41
C LYS A 157 15.71 13.07 -9.28
N GLN A 158 14.73 12.58 -8.49
CA GLN A 158 14.97 11.60 -7.42
C GLN A 158 15.46 10.26 -8.00
N LEU A 159 14.83 9.74 -9.06
CA LEU A 159 15.27 8.52 -9.74
C LEU A 159 16.69 8.66 -10.29
N ARG A 160 17.03 9.79 -10.88
CA ARG A 160 18.41 10.05 -11.33
C ARG A 160 19.41 10.04 -10.17
N ALA A 161 19.04 10.64 -9.04
CA ALA A 161 19.87 10.60 -7.83
C ALA A 161 20.10 9.15 -7.32
N LEU A 162 19.09 8.27 -7.44
CA LEU A 162 19.25 6.85 -7.14
C LEU A 162 20.24 6.18 -8.09
N LEU A 163 20.16 6.46 -9.41
CA LEU A 163 21.10 5.95 -10.41
C LEU A 163 22.55 6.43 -10.16
N ASP A 164 22.70 7.69 -9.73
CA ASP A 164 23.99 8.28 -9.41
C ASP A 164 24.59 7.73 -8.09
N GLY A 165 23.90 6.79 -7.41
CA GLY A 165 24.33 6.22 -6.15
C GLY A 165 24.26 7.19 -4.97
N LYS A 166 23.43 8.24 -5.05
CA LYS A 166 23.29 9.25 -4.00
C LYS A 166 22.46 8.81 -2.80
N LEU A 167 21.79 7.66 -2.90
CA LEU A 167 21.07 7.05 -1.77
C LEU A 167 21.95 5.94 -1.16
N ALA A 168 22.35 6.13 0.09
CA ALA A 168 23.16 5.15 0.81
C ALA A 168 22.47 3.77 0.83
N GLY A 169 23.25 2.70 0.61
CA GLY A 169 22.77 1.33 0.64
C GLY A 169 22.14 0.81 -0.64
N LEU A 170 21.84 1.66 -1.62
CA LEU A 170 21.29 1.23 -2.89
C LEU A 170 22.39 1.14 -3.95
N LYS A 171 22.74 -0.06 -4.37
CA LYS A 171 23.71 -0.28 -5.45
C LYS A 171 22.98 -0.46 -6.78
N VAL A 172 23.26 0.39 -7.74
CA VAL A 172 22.77 0.25 -9.11
C VAL A 172 23.31 -1.06 -9.69
N GLY A 173 22.42 -1.91 -10.15
CA GLY A 173 22.79 -3.23 -10.71
C GLY A 173 22.34 -4.44 -9.88
N GLN A 174 21.94 -4.27 -8.63
CA GLN A 174 21.34 -5.35 -7.84
C GLN A 174 19.80 -5.32 -7.98
N GLY A 175 19.29 -5.85 -9.09
CA GLY A 175 17.85 -6.12 -9.25
C GLY A 175 16.94 -4.92 -9.55
N LEU A 176 17.47 -3.71 -9.60
CA LEU A 176 16.76 -2.54 -10.14
C LEU A 176 16.93 -2.48 -11.65
N GLY A 177 16.82 -3.37 -12.45
CA GLY A 177 17.05 -3.36 -13.89
C GLY A 177 17.53 -2.00 -14.39
N SER A 178 18.84 -1.82 -14.53
CA SER A 178 19.46 -0.54 -14.95
C SER A 178 18.79 0.09 -16.19
N GLY A 179 18.16 -0.72 -17.02
CA GLY A 179 17.39 -0.28 -18.17
C GLY A 179 16.11 0.49 -17.82
N ARG A 180 15.39 0.11 -16.77
CA ARG A 180 14.11 0.76 -16.39
C ARG A 180 14.31 2.13 -15.74
N LEU A 181 15.27 2.23 -14.85
CA LEU A 181 15.62 3.51 -14.23
C LEU A 181 16.30 4.45 -15.24
N ALA A 182 17.17 3.94 -16.11
CA ALA A 182 17.79 4.71 -17.17
C ALA A 182 16.75 5.28 -18.16
N PHE A 183 15.73 4.50 -18.52
CA PHE A 183 14.69 4.94 -19.45
C PHE A 183 13.84 6.09 -18.88
N ILE A 184 13.39 5.98 -17.62
CA ILE A 184 12.60 7.04 -16.96
C ILE A 184 13.44 8.32 -16.76
N ALA A 185 14.73 8.20 -16.51
CA ALA A 185 15.62 9.35 -16.32
C ALA A 185 15.99 10.06 -17.62
N MET A 186 15.98 9.38 -18.75
CA MET A 186 16.40 9.96 -20.05
C MET A 186 15.29 10.70 -20.79
N ASP A 187 14.05 10.25 -20.72
CA ASP A 187 13.00 10.79 -21.60
C ASP A 187 12.21 11.98 -21.04
N GLY A 188 12.37 12.31 -19.76
CA GLY A 188 11.69 13.49 -19.17
C GLY A 188 10.15 13.49 -19.30
N HIS A 189 9.59 12.48 -19.94
CA HIS A 189 8.16 12.26 -20.12
C HIS A 189 7.75 10.96 -19.45
N ALA A 190 7.00 11.11 -18.38
CA ALA A 190 6.48 10.01 -17.57
C ALA A 190 5.29 9.28 -18.19
N SER A 191 5.10 9.34 -19.48
CA SER A 191 4.05 8.62 -20.17
C SER A 191 4.65 7.48 -20.98
N ASN A 192 4.31 6.25 -20.59
CA ASN A 192 4.59 4.99 -21.27
C ASN A 192 5.90 4.28 -20.90
N ALA A 193 6.06 3.92 -19.62
CA ALA A 193 6.87 2.77 -19.30
C ALA A 193 6.08 1.51 -19.68
N ILE A 194 6.31 0.99 -20.88
CA ILE A 194 5.82 -0.32 -21.31
C ILE A 194 6.61 -1.37 -20.55
N PHE A 195 5.87 -2.28 -19.98
CA PHE A 195 6.34 -3.44 -19.23
C PHE A 195 7.14 -4.41 -20.12
N PHE A 196 8.28 -4.86 -19.64
CA PHE A 196 8.85 -6.15 -19.93
C PHE A 196 9.23 -6.84 -18.65
#